data_df745311fe4c05fb83cef4fb6c1ead6f
#
_entry.id   df745311fe4c05fb83cef4fb6c1ead6f
#
_cell.length_a   1.000
_cell.length_b   1.000
_cell.length_c   1.000
_cell.angle_alpha   90.00
_cell.angle_beta   90.00
_cell.angle_gamma   90.00
#
_symmetry.space_group_name_H-M   'P 1'
#
loop_
_entity.id
_entity.type
_entity.pdbx_description
1 polymer ?
#
loop_
_entity_poly.entity_id
_entity_poly.type
_entity_poly.pdbx_seq_one_letter_code
_entity_poly.pdbx_strand_id
1 'polypeptide(L)' 'SYGANREKVLQLLNASLATELVCVLRYRHDYFMAHGLGSKAAADEFIEHANEEFEHADRLAERIVQLGGEPDLTFV' A
#
# COMPACT_ATOMS: atom_id res chain seq x y z
N SER A 1 0.33 27.66 -9.50
CA SER A 1 0.99 27.29 -10.76
C SER A 1 0.89 25.78 -11.00
N TYR A 2 1.13 25.39 -12.22
CA TYR A 2 1.11 23.96 -12.59
C TYR A 2 2.11 23.13 -11.78
N GLY A 3 3.31 23.63 -11.58
CA GLY A 3 4.35 22.96 -10.81
C GLY A 3 3.97 22.75 -9.34
N ALA A 4 3.35 23.75 -8.72
CA ALA A 4 2.89 23.65 -7.33
C ALA A 4 1.76 22.62 -7.19
N ASN A 5 0.83 22.57 -8.15
CA ASN A 5 -0.26 21.60 -8.14
C ASN A 5 0.28 20.17 -8.31
N ARG A 6 1.27 19.97 -9.18
CA ARG A 6 1.90 18.68 -9.38
C ARG A 6 2.58 18.20 -8.10
N GLU A 7 3.32 19.06 -7.44
CA GLU A 7 4.00 18.72 -6.19
C GLU A 7 3.01 18.32 -5.10
N LYS A 8 1.90 19.04 -4.98
CA LYS A 8 0.85 18.72 -4.03
C LYS A 8 0.21 17.36 -4.34
N VAL A 9 -0.04 17.08 -5.61
CA VAL A 9 -0.57 15.77 -6.03
C VAL A 9 0.40 14.66 -5.67
N LEU A 10 1.70 14.85 -5.91
CA LEU A 10 2.72 13.86 -5.55
C LEU A 10 2.77 13.61 -4.05
N GLN A 11 2.64 14.66 -3.23
CA GLN A 11 2.58 14.50 -1.77
C GLN A 11 1.37 13.67 -1.36
N LEU A 12 0.20 13.94 -1.94
CA LEU A 12 -1.02 13.19 -1.64
C LEU A 12 -0.92 11.73 -2.07
N LEU A 13 -0.35 11.48 -3.24
CA LEU A 13 -0.17 10.11 -3.74
C LEU A 13 0.81 9.34 -2.86
N ASN A 14 1.91 9.95 -2.43
CA ASN A 14 2.85 9.31 -1.52
C ASN A 14 2.26 9.07 -0.14
N ALA A 15 1.41 9.96 0.35
CA ALA A 15 0.68 9.73 1.61
C ALA A 15 -0.27 8.55 1.49
N SER A 16 -0.98 8.43 0.37
CA SER A 16 -1.87 7.30 0.09
C SER A 16 -1.08 6.00 -0.05
N LEU A 17 0.07 6.05 -0.72
CA LEU A 17 0.96 4.89 -0.85
C LEU A 17 1.41 4.38 0.52
N ALA A 18 1.82 5.28 1.40
CA ALA A 18 2.22 4.92 2.76
C ALA A 18 1.09 4.23 3.52
N THR A 19 -0.14 4.73 3.39
CA THR A 19 -1.32 4.14 4.02
C THR A 19 -1.59 2.72 3.49
N GLU A 20 -1.53 2.53 2.17
CA GLU A 20 -1.74 1.22 1.56
C GLU A 20 -0.68 0.21 2.02
N LEU A 21 0.58 0.63 2.12
CA LEU A 21 1.66 -0.24 2.56
C LEU A 21 1.50 -0.64 4.03
N VAL A 22 1.04 0.26 4.88
CA VAL A 22 0.69 -0.08 6.29
C VAL A 22 -0.42 -1.12 6.31
N CYS A 23 -1.43 -0.98 5.47
CA CYS A 23 -2.52 -1.96 5.38
C CYS A 23 -2.01 -3.33 4.92
N VAL A 24 -1.12 -3.38 3.92
CA VAL A 24 -0.49 -4.63 3.49
C VAL A 24 0.19 -5.34 4.66
N LEU A 25 1.00 -4.60 5.41
CA LEU A 25 1.74 -5.18 6.53
C LEU A 25 0.80 -5.68 7.63
N ARG A 26 -0.25 -4.93 7.95
CA ARG A 26 -1.25 -5.33 8.94
C ARG A 26 -1.99 -6.60 8.53
N TYR A 27 -2.44 -6.68 7.28
CA TYR A 27 -3.12 -7.87 6.79
C TYR A 27 -2.19 -9.08 6.74
N ARG A 28 -0.92 -8.89 6.40
CA ARG A 28 0.04 -9.99 6.44
C ARG A 28 0.33 -10.44 7.86
N HIS A 29 0.44 -9.53 8.82
CA HIS A 29 0.52 -9.86 10.23
C HIS A 29 -0.69 -10.71 10.65
N ASP A 30 -1.89 -10.26 10.32
CA ASP A 30 -3.13 -10.96 10.66
C ASP A 30 -3.21 -12.33 9.99
N TYR A 31 -2.74 -12.42 8.75
CA TYR A 31 -2.63 -13.70 8.05
C TYR A 31 -1.76 -14.70 8.83
N PHE A 32 -0.57 -14.29 9.22
CA PHE A 32 0.33 -15.18 9.95
C PHE A 32 -0.24 -15.59 11.30
N MET A 33 -0.89 -14.67 12.01
CA MET A 33 -1.51 -14.98 13.29
C MET A 33 -2.67 -15.97 13.11
N ALA A 34 -3.55 -15.75 12.15
CA ALA A 34 -4.67 -16.65 11.87
C ALA A 34 -4.18 -18.02 11.42
N HIS A 35 -3.16 -18.07 10.57
CA HIS A 35 -2.54 -19.31 10.10
C HIS A 35 -1.97 -20.09 11.28
N GLY A 36 -1.23 -19.42 12.16
CA GLY A 36 -0.65 -20.05 13.35
C GLY A 36 -1.67 -20.62 14.32
N LEU A 37 -2.89 -20.04 14.34
CA LEU A 37 -3.99 -20.53 15.16
C LEU A 37 -4.85 -21.61 14.47
N GLY A 38 -4.48 -22.00 13.25
CA GLY A 38 -5.22 -23.01 12.49
C GLY A 38 -6.51 -22.50 11.87
N SER A 39 -6.69 -21.20 11.78
CA SER A 39 -7.91 -20.58 11.25
C SER A 39 -7.74 -20.32 9.73
N LYS A 40 -7.85 -21.38 8.94
CA LYS A 40 -7.59 -21.31 7.50
C LYS A 40 -8.48 -20.29 6.78
N ALA A 41 -9.77 -20.28 7.07
CA ALA A 41 -10.71 -19.37 6.41
C ALA A 41 -10.35 -17.91 6.68
N ALA A 42 -10.02 -17.56 7.92
CA ALA A 42 -9.60 -16.22 8.28
C ALA A 42 -8.25 -15.86 7.62
N ALA A 43 -7.30 -16.80 7.64
CA ALA A 43 -5.99 -16.59 7.02
C ALA A 43 -6.13 -16.32 5.51
N ASP A 44 -6.98 -17.08 4.82
CA ASP A 44 -7.21 -16.90 3.38
C ASP A 44 -7.79 -15.52 3.07
N GLU A 45 -8.72 -15.01 3.90
CA GLU A 45 -9.25 -13.65 3.74
C GLU A 45 -8.18 -12.59 3.95
N PHE A 46 -7.38 -12.72 5.00
CA PHE A 46 -6.35 -11.74 5.29
C PHE A 46 -5.30 -11.66 4.18
N ILE A 47 -4.85 -12.81 3.64
CA ILE A 47 -3.86 -12.77 2.56
C ILE A 47 -4.45 -12.21 1.26
N GLU A 48 -5.73 -12.48 0.99
CA GLU A 48 -6.42 -11.90 -0.15
C GLU A 48 -6.47 -10.37 -0.04
N HIS A 49 -6.84 -9.84 1.12
CA HIS A 49 -6.85 -8.40 1.37
C HIS A 49 -5.45 -7.79 1.27
N ALA A 50 -4.44 -8.48 1.79
CA ALA A 50 -3.05 -8.01 1.67
C ALA A 50 -2.64 -7.88 0.21
N ASN A 51 -2.99 -8.85 -0.62
CA ASN A 51 -2.65 -8.83 -2.04
C ASN A 51 -3.40 -7.72 -2.78
N GLU A 52 -4.67 -7.47 -2.46
CA GLU A 52 -5.44 -6.36 -3.03
C GLU A 52 -4.82 -5.01 -2.69
N GLU A 53 -4.46 -4.81 -1.43
CA GLU A 53 -3.82 -3.56 -0.99
C GLU A 53 -2.44 -3.37 -1.63
N PHE A 54 -1.71 -4.47 -1.84
CA PHE A 54 -0.43 -4.42 -2.53
C PHE A 54 -0.60 -3.95 -3.98
N GLU A 55 -1.63 -4.44 -4.67
CA GLU A 55 -1.96 -3.99 -6.03
C GLU A 55 -2.32 -2.49 -6.05
N HIS A 56 -3.07 -2.02 -5.05
CA HIS A 56 -3.36 -0.59 -4.92
C HIS A 56 -2.08 0.21 -4.76
N ALA A 57 -1.16 -0.26 -3.92
CA ALA A 57 0.12 0.39 -3.71
C ALA A 57 0.93 0.47 -5.01
N ASP A 58 0.96 -0.60 -5.79
CA ASP A 58 1.65 -0.63 -7.08
C ASP A 58 1.09 0.40 -8.05
N ARG A 59 -0.24 0.52 -8.13
CA ARG A 59 -0.88 1.52 -9.01
C ARG A 59 -0.56 2.95 -8.58
N LEU A 60 -0.53 3.20 -7.28
CA LEU A 60 -0.14 4.52 -6.77
C LEU A 60 1.31 4.83 -7.11
N ALA A 61 2.21 3.86 -6.92
CA ALA A 61 3.62 4.04 -7.25
C ALA A 61 3.83 4.29 -8.74
N GLU A 62 3.13 3.56 -9.60
CA GLU A 62 3.18 3.78 -11.05
C GLU A 62 2.71 5.19 -11.42
N ARG A 63 1.62 5.65 -10.80
CA ARG A 63 1.10 6.99 -11.07
C ARG A 63 2.10 8.07 -10.65
N ILE A 64 2.76 7.88 -9.50
CA ILE A 64 3.79 8.81 -9.04
C ILE A 64 4.91 8.92 -10.07
N VAL A 65 5.38 7.80 -10.59
CA VAL A 65 6.43 7.78 -11.62
C VAL A 65 5.96 8.44 -12.91
N GLN A 66 4.73 8.19 -13.34
CA GLN A 66 4.15 8.84 -14.52
C GLN A 66 4.14 10.37 -14.39
N LEU A 67 3.95 10.87 -13.18
CA LEU A 67 3.96 12.32 -12.91
C LEU A 67 5.37 12.86 -12.68
N GLY A 68 6.40 12.03 -12.85
CA GLY A 68 7.79 12.43 -12.72
C GLY A 68 8.29 12.50 -11.28
N GLY A 69 7.56 11.91 -10.35
CA GLY A 69 7.96 11.84 -8.95
C GLY A 69 8.66 10.54 -8.61
N GLU A 70 8.99 10.39 -7.33
CA GLU A 70 9.60 9.17 -6.79
C GLU A 70 8.66 8.57 -5.74
N PRO A 71 8.26 7.29 -5.89
CA PRO A 71 7.45 6.65 -4.86
C PRO A 71 8.26 6.48 -3.58
N ASP A 72 7.68 6.90 -2.47
CA ASP A 72 8.32 6.79 -1.16
C ASP A 72 8.00 5.41 -0.56
N LEU A 73 8.98 4.52 -0.60
CA LEU A 73 8.88 3.17 -0.07
C LEU A 73 9.67 2.99 1.22
N THR A 74 10.02 4.07 1.88
CA THR A 74 10.72 4.01 3.16
C THR A 74 9.72 3.90 4.32
N PHE A 75 10.07 3.08 5.30
CA PHE A 75 9.22 2.81 6.47
C PHE A 75 9.86 3.30 7.75
N VAL A 76 10.47 4.41 7.70
CA VAL A 76 11.12 4.95 8.90
C VAL A 76 10.42 6.20 9.36
#